data_dd071cfd711eb8be5982568bc53ac80f
#
_entry.id   dd071cfd711eb8be5982568bc53ac80f
#
_cell.length_a   1.000
_cell.length_b   1.000
_cell.length_c   1.000
_cell.angle_alpha   90.00
_cell.angle_beta   90.00
_cell.angle_gamma   90.00
#
_symmetry.space_group_name_H-M   'P 1'
#
loop_
_entity.id
_entity.type
_entity.pdbx_description
1 polymer ?
#
loop_
_entity_poly.entity_id
_entity_poly.type
_entity_poly.pdbx_seq_one_letter_code
_entity_poly.pdbx_strand_id
1 'polypeptide(L)'
;MPKLLIVDDEADVREFAKRFFTKRSIDVTTAAGGKEALEIIGRERPDLVLLDVRMEEMTGVEVLKELRGKQDDTKVIMVSGVNDEEVVNEAKSYGVRGFVHKPLVLEELEKIVLAELKR
;
A
#
# COMPACT_ATOMS: atom_id res chain seq x y z
N MET A 1 10.77 7.51 -13.45
CA MET A 1 9.52 6.78 -13.22
C MET A 1 9.21 6.78 -11.72
N PRO A 2 7.98 7.10 -11.33
CA PRO A 2 7.62 7.00 -9.91
C PRO A 2 7.65 5.55 -9.45
N LYS A 3 7.92 5.35 -8.17
CA LYS A 3 8.01 4.02 -7.57
C LYS A 3 6.79 3.72 -6.72
N LEU A 4 6.16 2.60 -6.98
CA LEU A 4 4.99 2.12 -6.24
C LEU A 4 5.31 0.77 -5.62
N LEU A 5 5.05 0.63 -4.33
CA LEU A 5 5.14 -0.66 -3.65
C LEU A 5 3.73 -1.17 -3.39
N ILE A 6 3.47 -2.41 -3.77
CA ILE A 6 2.19 -3.07 -3.52
C ILE A 6 2.40 -4.18 -2.51
N VAL A 7 1.72 -4.10 -1.38
CA VAL A 7 1.84 -5.07 -0.29
C VAL A 7 0.51 -5.81 -0.11
N ASP A 8 0.52 -7.10 -0.42
CA ASP A 8 -0.67 -7.95 -0.34
C ASP A 8 -0.19 -9.39 -0.21
N ASP A 9 -0.84 -10.20 0.62
CA ASP A 9 -0.42 -11.58 0.81
C ASP A 9 -0.96 -12.53 -0.28
N GLU A 10 -1.84 -12.04 -1.15
CA GLU A 10 -2.36 -12.83 -2.28
C GLU A 10 -1.52 -12.60 -3.53
N ALA A 11 -0.87 -13.66 -4.00
CA ALA A 11 0.03 -13.58 -5.16
C ALA A 11 -0.69 -13.08 -6.42
N ASP A 12 -1.92 -13.53 -6.65
CA ASP A 12 -2.68 -13.13 -7.83
C ASP A 12 -2.97 -11.63 -7.84
N VAL A 13 -3.31 -11.08 -6.67
CA VAL A 13 -3.58 -9.64 -6.54
C VAL A 13 -2.30 -8.84 -6.84
N ARG A 14 -1.18 -9.26 -6.27
CA ARG A 14 0.11 -8.59 -6.51
C ARG A 14 0.47 -8.59 -8.01
N GLU A 15 0.36 -9.75 -8.64
CA GLU A 15 0.73 -9.90 -10.04
C GLU A 15 -0.16 -9.06 -10.95
N PHE A 16 -1.46 -9.11 -10.72
CA PHE A 16 -2.43 -8.37 -11.51
C PHE A 16 -2.20 -6.87 -11.40
N ALA A 17 -2.05 -6.37 -10.19
CA ALA A 17 -1.83 -4.95 -9.95
C ALA A 17 -0.47 -4.49 -10.52
N LYS A 18 0.56 -5.32 -10.38
CA LYS A 18 1.87 -5.01 -10.92
C LYS A 18 1.82 -4.83 -12.43
N ARG A 19 1.17 -5.75 -13.14
CA ARG A 19 1.02 -5.65 -14.61
C ARG A 19 0.27 -4.38 -15.00
N PHE A 20 -0.79 -4.10 -14.27
CA PHE A 20 -1.63 -2.93 -14.55
C PHE A 20 -0.82 -1.64 -14.48
N PHE A 21 -0.10 -1.43 -13.38
CA PHE A 21 0.63 -0.19 -13.17
C PHE A 21 1.93 -0.12 -13.96
N THR A 22 2.58 -1.24 -14.22
CA THR A 22 3.78 -1.26 -15.06
C THR A 22 3.46 -0.74 -16.46
N LYS A 23 2.30 -1.09 -17.00
CA LYS A 23 1.89 -0.59 -18.31
C LYS A 23 1.65 0.92 -18.32
N ARG A 24 1.55 1.53 -17.16
CA ARG A 24 1.33 2.98 -17.02
C ARG A 24 2.60 3.73 -16.65
N SER A 25 3.73 3.11 -16.94
CA SER A 25 5.07 3.71 -16.72
C SER A 25 5.35 3.99 -15.24
N ILE A 26 4.89 3.10 -14.37
CA ILE A 26 5.19 3.15 -12.95
C ILE A 26 6.13 1.99 -12.64
N ASP A 27 7.17 2.27 -11.86
CA ASP A 27 8.12 1.25 -11.40
C ASP A 27 7.51 0.55 -10.18
N VAL A 28 7.04 -0.68 -10.38
CA VAL A 28 6.30 -1.41 -9.34
C VAL A 28 7.15 -2.47 -8.69
N THR A 29 7.22 -2.45 -7.37
CA THR A 29 7.77 -3.53 -6.56
C THR A 29 6.63 -4.13 -5.75
N THR A 30 6.71 -5.39 -5.42
CA THR A 30 5.68 -6.06 -4.62
C THR A 30 6.29 -6.71 -3.39
N ALA A 31 5.47 -6.82 -2.34
CA ALA A 31 5.83 -7.51 -1.11
C ALA A 31 4.68 -8.41 -0.68
N ALA A 32 5.00 -9.59 -0.17
CA ALA A 32 4.00 -10.57 0.25
C ALA A 32 3.59 -10.40 1.71
N GLY A 33 4.28 -9.58 2.46
CA GLY A 33 3.98 -9.37 3.87
C GLY A 33 4.64 -8.13 4.44
N GLY A 34 4.34 -7.86 5.71
CA GLY A 34 4.78 -6.63 6.36
C GLY A 34 6.27 -6.49 6.54
N LYS A 35 6.95 -7.56 6.90
CA LYS A 35 8.41 -7.51 7.10
C LYS A 35 9.13 -7.20 5.81
N GLU A 36 8.75 -7.87 4.73
CA GLU A 36 9.32 -7.61 3.41
C GLU A 36 9.04 -6.18 2.98
N ALA A 37 7.82 -5.70 3.24
CA ALA A 37 7.44 -4.34 2.91
C ALA A 37 8.34 -3.32 3.63
N LEU A 38 8.57 -3.51 4.92
CA LEU A 38 9.42 -2.61 5.69
C LEU A 38 10.85 -2.56 5.16
N GLU A 39 11.40 -3.72 4.77
CA GLU A 39 12.73 -3.78 4.19
C GLU A 39 12.79 -3.02 2.87
N ILE A 40 11.80 -3.23 2.01
CA ILE A 40 11.75 -2.56 0.71
C ILE A 40 11.59 -1.05 0.89
N ILE A 41 10.72 -0.62 1.79
CA ILE A 41 10.53 0.82 2.04
C ILE A 41 11.83 1.47 2.50
N GLY A 42 12.54 0.83 3.41
CA GLY A 42 13.81 1.35 3.91
C GLY A 42 14.90 1.42 2.84
N ARG A 43 14.92 0.44 1.93
CA ARG A 43 15.96 0.33 0.92
C ARG A 43 15.65 1.15 -0.35
N GLU A 44 14.42 1.08 -0.83
CA GLU A 44 14.06 1.65 -2.12
C GLU A 44 13.34 2.99 -2.05
N ARG A 45 12.82 3.34 -0.89
CA ARG A 45 12.13 4.63 -0.69
C ARG A 45 11.05 4.88 -1.73
N PRO A 46 10.00 4.04 -1.80
CA PRO A 46 8.96 4.22 -2.82
C PRO A 46 8.20 5.54 -2.63
N ASP A 47 7.66 6.04 -3.72
CA ASP A 47 6.86 7.27 -3.69
C ASP A 47 5.48 7.04 -3.09
N LEU A 48 4.98 5.82 -3.17
CA LEU A 48 3.66 5.46 -2.66
C LEU A 48 3.63 3.97 -2.34
N VAL A 49 2.92 3.62 -1.27
CA VAL A 49 2.70 2.23 -0.86
C VAL A 49 1.20 1.94 -0.83
N LEU A 50 0.79 0.89 -1.54
CA LEU A 50 -0.54 0.31 -1.38
C LEU A 50 -0.41 -0.81 -0.38
N LEU A 51 -1.05 -0.68 0.77
CA LEU A 51 -0.83 -1.56 1.91
C LEU A 51 -2.13 -2.23 2.33
N ASP A 52 -2.18 -3.55 2.17
CA ASP A 52 -3.32 -4.33 2.60
C ASP A 52 -3.42 -4.31 4.14
N VAL A 53 -4.62 -4.10 4.64
CA VAL A 53 -4.87 -4.11 6.07
C VAL A 53 -4.68 -5.50 6.66
N ARG A 54 -5.18 -6.53 5.99
CA ARG A 54 -5.15 -7.90 6.51
C ARG A 54 -4.12 -8.77 5.82
N MET A 55 -3.09 -9.14 6.58
CA MET A 55 -2.05 -10.06 6.15
C MET A 55 -1.75 -11.01 7.29
N GLU A 56 -1.21 -12.20 6.98
CA GLU A 56 -1.08 -13.26 7.97
C GLU A 56 -0.14 -12.94 9.15
N GLU A 57 1.09 -12.58 8.86
CA GLU A 57 2.08 -12.38 9.92
C GLU A 57 2.00 -11.03 10.60
N MET A 58 1.74 -10.00 9.83
CA MET A 58 1.79 -8.63 10.31
C MET A 58 0.73 -7.83 9.57
N THR A 59 -0.14 -7.17 10.31
CA THR A 59 -1.21 -6.39 9.70
C THR A 59 -0.65 -5.13 9.06
N GLY A 60 -1.42 -4.56 8.13
CA GLY A 60 -1.03 -3.28 7.51
C GLY A 60 -0.90 -2.16 8.53
N VAL A 61 -1.75 -2.16 9.56
CA VAL A 61 -1.67 -1.15 10.60
C VAL A 61 -0.37 -1.27 11.40
N GLU A 62 0.08 -2.50 11.66
CA GLU A 62 1.35 -2.71 12.34
C GLU A 62 2.53 -2.20 11.52
N VAL A 63 2.49 -2.41 10.19
CA VAL A 63 3.50 -1.85 9.29
C VAL A 63 3.51 -0.32 9.39
N LEU A 64 2.33 0.27 9.33
CA LEU A 64 2.17 1.72 9.39
C LEU A 64 2.68 2.28 10.73
N LYS A 65 2.37 1.61 11.83
CA LYS A 65 2.87 2.00 13.15
C LYS A 65 4.40 2.02 13.17
N GLU A 66 5.04 1.00 12.63
CA GLU A 66 6.49 0.95 12.61
C GLU A 66 7.09 2.05 11.75
N LEU A 67 6.50 2.32 10.60
CA LEU A 67 6.97 3.42 9.73
C LEU A 67 6.90 4.75 10.47
N ARG A 68 5.77 5.06 11.06
CA ARG A 68 5.59 6.33 11.76
C ARG A 68 6.45 6.42 13.02
N GLY A 69 6.70 5.29 13.69
CA GLY A 69 7.59 5.23 14.83
C GLY A 69 9.04 5.55 14.49
N LYS A 70 9.43 5.29 13.25
CA LYS A 70 10.76 5.63 12.73
C LYS A 70 10.78 7.01 12.08
N GLN A 71 9.71 7.76 12.20
CA GLN A 71 9.53 9.06 11.56
C GLN A 71 9.61 8.98 10.02
N ASP A 72 9.24 7.82 9.47
CA ASP A 72 9.15 7.63 8.04
C ASP A 72 7.76 8.10 7.58
N ASP A 73 7.73 9.11 6.72
CA ASP A 73 6.51 9.73 6.24
C ASP A 73 6.09 9.27 4.84
N THR A 74 6.59 8.12 4.41
CA THR A 74 6.21 7.52 3.12
C THR A 74 4.69 7.53 2.97
N LYS A 75 4.23 7.95 1.80
CA LYS A 75 2.79 8.01 1.50
C LYS A 75 2.22 6.60 1.43
N VAL A 76 1.12 6.39 2.14
CA VAL A 76 0.46 5.08 2.21
C VAL A 76 -1.03 5.23 1.89
N ILE A 77 -1.52 4.36 1.03
CA ILE A 77 -2.95 4.14 0.81
C ILE A 77 -3.26 2.76 1.37
N MET A 78 -4.24 2.69 2.28
CA MET A 78 -4.65 1.42 2.87
C MET A 78 -5.68 0.74 1.97
N VAL A 79 -5.58 -0.58 1.83
CA VAL A 79 -6.55 -1.39 1.11
C VAL A 79 -7.28 -2.23 2.15
N SER A 80 -8.59 -2.03 2.28
CA SER A 80 -9.39 -2.66 3.33
C SER A 80 -10.53 -3.49 2.77
N GLY A 81 -10.91 -4.53 3.52
CA GLY A 81 -12.08 -5.33 3.21
C GLY A 81 -13.29 -4.91 4.03
N VAL A 82 -14.31 -5.75 3.98
CA VAL A 82 -15.53 -5.56 4.77
C VAL A 82 -15.19 -5.75 6.25
N ASN A 83 -15.82 -4.96 7.11
CA ASN A 83 -15.68 -5.04 8.57
C ASN A 83 -14.34 -4.60 9.13
N ASP A 84 -13.64 -3.73 8.41
CA ASP A 84 -12.35 -3.21 8.88
C ASP A 84 -12.44 -1.80 9.49
N GLU A 85 -13.63 -1.37 9.95
CA GLU A 85 -13.83 -0.01 10.47
C GLU A 85 -12.89 0.38 11.60
N GLU A 86 -12.70 -0.51 12.58
CA GLU A 86 -11.81 -0.21 13.72
C GLU A 86 -10.38 -0.03 13.23
N VAL A 87 -9.96 -0.87 12.31
CA VAL A 87 -8.61 -0.83 11.75
C VAL A 87 -8.42 0.43 10.91
N VAL A 88 -9.43 0.79 10.12
CA VAL A 88 -9.42 2.02 9.32
C VAL A 88 -9.29 3.24 10.23
N ASN A 89 -10.05 3.28 11.32
CA ASN A 89 -9.98 4.40 12.26
C ASN A 89 -8.61 4.51 12.92
N GLU A 90 -8.02 3.38 13.27
CA GLU A 90 -6.67 3.37 13.83
C GLU A 90 -5.66 3.87 12.80
N ALA A 91 -5.75 3.40 11.56
CA ALA A 91 -4.85 3.81 10.50
C ALA A 91 -4.90 5.32 10.23
N LYS A 92 -6.07 5.92 10.32
CA LYS A 92 -6.23 7.37 10.12
C LYS A 92 -5.35 8.17 11.07
N SER A 93 -5.17 7.68 12.30
CA SER A 93 -4.35 8.38 13.28
C SER A 93 -2.88 8.44 12.91
N TYR A 94 -2.42 7.59 12.00
CA TYR A 94 -1.03 7.55 11.54
C TYR A 94 -0.81 8.31 10.23
N GLY A 95 -1.83 8.99 9.71
CA GLY A 95 -1.66 9.88 8.57
C GLY A 95 -1.54 9.18 7.22
N VAL A 96 -2.53 8.36 6.86
CA VAL A 96 -2.58 7.74 5.53
C VAL A 96 -3.17 8.71 4.51
N ARG A 97 -2.84 8.50 3.23
CA ARG A 97 -3.30 9.37 2.15
C ARG A 97 -4.72 9.00 1.67
N GLY A 98 -5.17 7.81 1.96
CA GLY A 98 -6.50 7.39 1.59
C GLY A 98 -6.75 5.92 1.85
N PHE A 99 -7.97 5.50 1.53
CA PHE A 99 -8.42 4.12 1.69
C PHE A 99 -9.08 3.66 0.41
N VAL A 100 -8.83 2.41 0.04
CA VAL A 100 -9.48 1.75 -1.08
C VAL A 100 -10.12 0.48 -0.54
N HIS A 101 -11.34 0.19 -0.95
CA HIS A 101 -12.05 -1.01 -0.49
C HIS A 101 -11.94 -2.15 -1.48
N LYS A 102 -11.84 -3.37 -0.96
CA LYS A 102 -11.90 -4.57 -1.77
C LYS A 102 -13.36 -4.88 -2.12
N PRO A 103 -13.64 -5.47 -3.28
CA PRO A 103 -12.69 -5.89 -4.31
C PRO A 103 -12.11 -4.68 -5.06
N LEU A 104 -10.85 -4.82 -5.48
CA LEU A 104 -10.16 -3.72 -6.16
C LEU A 104 -10.75 -3.49 -7.55
N VAL A 105 -11.16 -2.25 -7.80
CA VAL A 105 -11.57 -1.81 -9.13
C VAL A 105 -10.38 -1.02 -9.66
N LEU A 106 -9.66 -1.59 -10.62
CA LEU A 106 -8.38 -1.02 -11.06
C LEU A 106 -8.50 0.39 -11.60
N GLU A 107 -9.60 0.72 -12.27
CA GLU A 107 -9.81 2.07 -12.80
C GLU A 107 -9.92 3.12 -11.71
N GLU A 108 -10.59 2.78 -10.60
CA GLU A 108 -10.69 3.67 -9.45
C GLU A 108 -9.35 3.79 -8.74
N LEU A 109 -8.68 2.65 -8.57
CA LEU A 109 -7.37 2.60 -7.94
C LEU A 109 -6.36 3.43 -8.74
N GLU A 110 -6.43 3.35 -10.06
CA GLU A 110 -5.56 4.13 -10.93
C GLU A 110 -5.68 5.63 -10.65
N LYS A 111 -6.89 6.14 -10.54
CA LYS A 111 -7.12 7.57 -10.27
C LYS A 111 -6.47 8.00 -8.97
N ILE A 112 -6.65 7.22 -7.92
CA ILE A 112 -6.11 7.54 -6.60
C ILE A 112 -4.58 7.47 -6.61
N VAL A 113 -4.02 6.41 -7.19
CA VAL A 113 -2.58 6.22 -7.26
C VAL A 113 -1.91 7.34 -8.05
N LEU A 114 -2.44 7.63 -9.24
CA LEU A 114 -1.84 8.67 -10.09
C LEU A 114 -1.94 10.05 -9.43
N ALA A 115 -3.04 10.34 -8.75
CA ALA A 115 -3.19 11.61 -8.04
C ALA A 115 -2.11 11.77 -6.95
N GLU A 116 -1.82 10.71 -6.20
CA GLU A 116 -0.81 10.77 -5.15
C GLU A 116 0.61 10.81 -5.71
N LEU A 117 0.87 10.13 -6.81
CA LEU A 117 2.20 10.13 -7.42
C LEU A 117 2.56 11.46 -8.07
N LYS A 118 1.56 12.28 -8.41
CA LYS A 118 1.80 13.60 -9.01
C LYS A 118 2.11 14.69 -7.99
N ARG A 119 1.91 14.43 -6.72
CA ARG A 119 2.10 15.43 -5.67
C ARG A 119 3.54 15.58 -5.21
#